data_1f4557cb6642fd9e2fc68e45e75dbc82
#
_entry.id   1f4557cb6642fd9e2fc68e45e75dbc82
#
_cell.length_a   1.000
_cell.length_b   1.000
_cell.length_c   1.000
_cell.angle_alpha   90.00
_cell.angle_beta   90.00
_cell.angle_gamma   90.00
#
_symmetry.space_group_name_H-M   'P 1'
#
loop_
_entity.id
_entity.type
_entity.pdbx_description
1 polymer ?
#
loop_
_entity_poly.entity_id
_entity_poly.type
_entity_poly.pdbx_seq_one_letter_code
_entity_poly.pdbx_strand_id
1 'polypeptide(L)'
;LIVMGGPQSPDEDREAFPYYDPQAEIELIQKAMKADRYIVGVCLGAQLLSVAYGAEYEHSPEREIGVYPVTLTPEGLTDPHVGEFGETFETGHWHGDMPGLTEDAVVLATSQGCPRQMIRFSPKHYAFQAHLEFDPEAVDLLIAADGEDILEEQSQNLTFVQKPEAIRAYDYREMNAKLYSFLDSLTN
;
A
#
# COMPACT_ATOMS: atom_id res chain seq x y z
N LEU A 1 -3.20 -12.94 8.24
CA LEU A 1 -2.67 -13.03 6.87
C LEU A 1 -2.17 -11.66 6.45
N ILE A 2 -0.92 -11.57 6.03
CA ILE A 2 -0.36 -10.37 5.38
C ILE A 2 -0.14 -10.74 3.92
N VAL A 3 -0.61 -9.90 3.00
CA VAL A 3 -0.42 -10.03 1.54
C VAL A 3 0.42 -8.85 1.10
N MET A 4 1.63 -9.13 0.66
CA MET A 4 2.62 -8.11 0.35
C MET A 4 2.47 -7.55 -1.07
N GLY A 5 3.21 -6.48 -1.35
CA GLY A 5 3.30 -5.86 -2.66
C GLY A 5 4.08 -6.69 -3.69
N GLY A 6 4.02 -6.25 -4.92
CA GLY A 6 4.73 -6.83 -6.06
C GLY A 6 4.64 -5.91 -7.28
N PRO A 7 5.44 -6.15 -8.32
CA PRO A 7 5.46 -5.32 -9.52
C PRO A 7 4.30 -5.59 -10.50
N GLN A 8 3.46 -6.59 -10.19
CA GLN A 8 2.33 -6.99 -11.01
C GLN A 8 1.06 -6.20 -10.68
N SER A 9 0.04 -6.36 -11.53
CA SER A 9 -1.33 -5.90 -11.29
C SER A 9 -2.29 -7.09 -11.07
N PRO A 10 -3.45 -6.89 -10.42
CA PRO A 10 -4.39 -8.00 -10.12
C PRO A 10 -4.97 -8.71 -11.34
N ASP A 11 -4.93 -8.10 -12.52
CA ASP A 11 -5.44 -8.65 -13.78
C ASP A 11 -4.37 -9.27 -14.67
N GLU A 12 -3.09 -9.21 -14.27
CA GLU A 12 -2.03 -9.90 -14.99
C GLU A 12 -2.11 -11.42 -14.77
N ASP A 13 -1.71 -12.16 -15.77
CA ASP A 13 -1.85 -13.60 -15.78
C ASP A 13 -0.51 -14.34 -15.76
N ARG A 14 -0.59 -15.68 -15.66
CA ARG A 14 0.58 -16.57 -15.65
C ARG A 14 1.29 -16.68 -17.00
N GLU A 15 0.73 -16.19 -18.10
CA GLU A 15 1.42 -16.15 -19.38
C GLU A 15 2.49 -15.05 -19.36
N ALA A 16 2.14 -13.88 -18.79
CA ALA A 16 3.07 -12.77 -18.60
C ALA A 16 4.06 -13.05 -17.44
N PHE A 17 3.55 -13.57 -16.31
CA PHE A 17 4.33 -13.84 -15.10
C PHE A 17 4.10 -15.26 -14.59
N PRO A 18 4.88 -16.29 -15.03
CA PRO A 18 4.65 -17.68 -14.68
C PRO A 18 4.69 -18.02 -13.18
N TYR A 19 5.30 -17.14 -12.38
CA TYR A 19 5.41 -17.25 -10.92
C TYR A 19 4.29 -16.52 -10.17
N TYR A 20 3.42 -15.76 -10.85
CA TYR A 20 2.34 -14.97 -10.24
C TYR A 20 0.98 -15.60 -10.59
N ASP A 21 0.17 -15.84 -9.58
CA ASP A 21 -1.17 -16.41 -9.71
C ASP A 21 -2.18 -15.58 -8.88
N PRO A 22 -2.66 -14.46 -9.44
CA PRO A 22 -3.57 -13.57 -8.71
C PRO A 22 -4.85 -14.29 -8.28
N GLN A 23 -5.34 -15.24 -9.07
CA GLN A 23 -6.55 -15.98 -8.73
C GLN A 23 -6.34 -16.83 -7.47
N ALA A 24 -5.19 -17.52 -7.36
CA ALA A 24 -4.87 -18.31 -6.17
C ALA A 24 -4.69 -17.43 -4.93
N GLU A 25 -4.09 -16.24 -5.08
CA GLU A 25 -3.95 -15.27 -3.99
C GLU A 25 -5.30 -14.73 -3.54
N ILE A 26 -6.18 -14.34 -4.47
CA ILE A 26 -7.55 -13.90 -4.19
C ILE A 26 -8.34 -15.00 -3.47
N GLU A 27 -8.24 -16.26 -3.93
CA GLU A 27 -8.88 -17.40 -3.27
C GLU A 27 -8.37 -17.61 -1.84
N LEU A 28 -7.07 -17.43 -1.60
CA LEU A 28 -6.49 -17.52 -0.26
C LEU A 28 -7.02 -16.41 0.64
N ILE A 29 -7.08 -15.17 0.15
CA ILE A 29 -7.68 -14.03 0.85
C ILE A 29 -9.14 -14.35 1.22
N GLN A 30 -9.94 -14.82 0.27
CA GLN A 30 -11.35 -15.18 0.51
C GLN A 30 -11.52 -16.32 1.52
N LYS A 31 -10.60 -17.30 1.55
CA LYS A 31 -10.58 -18.35 2.58
C LYS A 31 -10.27 -17.77 3.97
N ALA A 32 -9.32 -16.82 4.05
CA ALA A 32 -9.00 -16.14 5.29
C ALA A 32 -10.18 -15.28 5.80
N MET A 33 -10.88 -14.57 4.89
CA MET A 33 -12.11 -13.81 5.19
C MET A 33 -13.18 -14.74 5.80
N LYS A 34 -13.47 -15.88 5.14
CA LYS A 34 -14.44 -16.88 5.63
C LYS A 34 -14.04 -17.49 6.98
N ALA A 35 -12.74 -17.57 7.25
CA ALA A 35 -12.21 -18.06 8.53
C ALA A 35 -12.10 -16.97 9.61
N ASP A 36 -12.64 -15.77 9.34
CA ASP A 36 -12.65 -14.61 10.25
C ASP A 36 -11.24 -14.21 10.75
N ARG A 37 -10.25 -14.24 9.85
CA ARG A 37 -8.87 -13.88 10.15
C ARG A 37 -8.61 -12.40 9.89
N TYR A 38 -7.67 -11.80 10.65
CA TYR A 38 -7.12 -10.51 10.28
C TYR A 38 -6.40 -10.62 8.94
N ILE A 39 -6.62 -9.64 8.06
CA ILE A 39 -5.98 -9.54 6.75
C ILE A 39 -5.44 -8.12 6.58
N VAL A 40 -4.19 -8.03 6.21
CA VAL A 40 -3.53 -6.77 5.85
C VAL A 40 -2.96 -6.95 4.44
N GLY A 41 -3.45 -6.16 3.50
CA GLY A 41 -2.90 -6.07 2.15
C GLY A 41 -2.01 -4.84 2.02
N VAL A 42 -0.84 -4.98 1.38
CA VAL A 42 0.10 -3.88 1.13
C VAL A 42 0.34 -3.77 -0.37
N CYS A 43 0.19 -2.56 -0.94
CA CYS A 43 0.39 -2.24 -2.35
C CYS A 43 -0.42 -3.19 -3.26
N LEU A 44 0.19 -4.06 -4.07
CA LEU A 44 -0.53 -5.10 -4.83
C LEU A 44 -1.46 -5.94 -3.92
N GLY A 45 -1.02 -6.28 -2.71
CA GLY A 45 -1.84 -7.02 -1.75
C GLY A 45 -3.09 -6.26 -1.31
N ALA A 46 -3.04 -4.92 -1.26
CA ALA A 46 -4.21 -4.07 -1.00
C ALA A 46 -5.21 -4.10 -2.17
N GLN A 47 -4.70 -4.10 -3.40
CA GLN A 47 -5.51 -4.22 -4.62
C GLN A 47 -6.15 -5.61 -4.72
N LEU A 48 -5.40 -6.68 -4.45
CA LEU A 48 -5.93 -8.05 -4.41
C LEU A 48 -7.01 -8.22 -3.32
N LEU A 49 -6.85 -7.57 -2.17
CA LEU A 49 -7.87 -7.57 -1.12
C LEU A 49 -9.14 -6.86 -1.60
N SER A 50 -9.04 -5.74 -2.31
CA SER A 50 -10.21 -5.06 -2.89
C SER A 50 -10.93 -5.95 -3.90
N VAL A 51 -10.19 -6.65 -4.77
CA VAL A 51 -10.75 -7.60 -5.74
C VAL A 51 -11.42 -8.79 -5.03
N ALA A 52 -10.83 -9.30 -3.94
CA ALA A 52 -11.45 -10.36 -3.14
C ALA A 52 -12.79 -9.95 -2.51
N TYR A 53 -13.00 -8.65 -2.29
CA TYR A 53 -14.27 -8.04 -1.87
C TYR A 53 -15.22 -7.76 -3.03
N GLY A 54 -14.80 -7.94 -4.28
CA GLY A 54 -15.61 -7.70 -5.49
C GLY A 54 -15.52 -6.26 -6.01
N ALA A 55 -14.54 -5.48 -5.57
CA ALA A 55 -14.23 -4.16 -6.11
C ALA A 55 -13.05 -4.26 -7.08
N GLU A 56 -13.18 -3.64 -8.26
CA GLU A 56 -12.07 -3.55 -9.21
C GLU A 56 -11.03 -2.54 -8.70
N TYR A 57 -9.72 -2.85 -8.83
CA TYR A 57 -8.67 -1.86 -8.60
C TYR A 57 -8.72 -0.77 -9.69
N GLU A 58 -8.13 0.36 -9.43
CA GLU A 58 -8.17 1.52 -10.32
C GLU A 58 -6.77 2.14 -10.46
N HIS A 59 -6.52 2.86 -11.55
CA HIS A 59 -5.35 3.69 -11.64
C HIS A 59 -5.43 4.86 -10.66
N SER A 60 -4.34 5.13 -9.97
CA SER A 60 -4.21 6.33 -9.15
C SER A 60 -4.17 7.59 -10.04
N PRO A 61 -4.70 8.73 -9.60
CA PRO A 61 -4.57 9.98 -10.34
C PRO A 61 -3.13 10.35 -10.68
N GLU A 62 -2.19 10.05 -9.79
CA GLU A 62 -0.77 10.28 -9.96
C GLU A 62 0.03 9.01 -9.61
N ARG A 63 1.19 8.86 -10.26
CA ARG A 63 2.20 7.89 -9.83
C ARG A 63 2.98 8.49 -8.66
N GLU A 64 3.09 7.75 -7.57
CA GLU A 64 3.86 8.16 -6.40
C GLU A 64 5.03 7.19 -6.16
N ILE A 65 6.26 7.74 -6.17
CA ILE A 65 7.49 7.01 -5.85
C ILE A 65 8.34 7.86 -4.91
N GLY A 66 8.64 7.35 -3.74
CA GLY A 66 9.43 8.03 -2.72
C GLY A 66 8.73 8.09 -1.38
N VAL A 67 8.98 9.13 -0.59
CA VAL A 67 8.37 9.34 0.71
C VAL A 67 7.54 10.61 0.67
N TYR A 68 6.24 10.47 0.94
CA TYR A 68 5.28 11.57 0.92
C TYR A 68 4.36 11.52 2.13
N PRO A 69 3.82 12.67 2.56
CA PRO A 69 2.86 12.71 3.64
C PRO A 69 1.52 12.11 3.21
N VAL A 70 0.94 11.34 4.10
CA VAL A 70 -0.47 10.95 4.07
C VAL A 70 -1.21 11.64 5.20
N THR A 71 -2.49 11.94 4.96
CA THR A 71 -3.37 12.59 5.94
C THR A 71 -4.52 11.65 6.27
N LEU A 72 -4.76 11.41 7.56
CA LEU A 72 -5.91 10.65 8.03
C LEU A 72 -7.21 11.40 7.74
N THR A 73 -8.20 10.68 7.26
CA THR A 73 -9.57 11.17 7.18
C THR A 73 -10.19 11.31 8.59
N PRO A 74 -11.36 11.94 8.75
CA PRO A 74 -12.06 11.93 10.03
C PRO A 74 -12.32 10.51 10.56
N GLU A 75 -12.59 9.56 9.67
CA GLU A 75 -12.76 8.15 9.98
C GLU A 75 -11.44 7.51 10.40
N GLY A 76 -10.34 7.85 9.72
CA GLY A 76 -9.00 7.40 10.07
C GLY A 76 -8.55 7.86 11.44
N LEU A 77 -8.85 9.11 11.81
CA LEU A 77 -8.53 9.68 13.14
C LEU A 77 -9.24 8.95 14.29
N THR A 78 -10.37 8.31 14.02
CA THR A 78 -11.16 7.57 15.01
C THR A 78 -11.01 6.04 14.88
N ASP A 79 -10.24 5.58 13.90
CA ASP A 79 -9.99 4.16 13.71
C ASP A 79 -9.13 3.58 14.85
N PRO A 80 -9.51 2.41 15.42
CA PRO A 80 -8.84 1.86 16.59
C PRO A 80 -7.38 1.44 16.36
N HIS A 81 -6.97 1.25 15.11
CA HIS A 81 -5.64 0.71 14.77
C HIS A 81 -4.70 1.75 14.13
N VAL A 82 -5.24 2.74 13.40
CA VAL A 82 -4.42 3.78 12.75
C VAL A 82 -4.61 5.18 13.32
N GLY A 83 -5.61 5.41 14.16
CA GLY A 83 -5.94 6.74 14.68
C GLY A 83 -4.82 7.40 15.50
N GLU A 84 -3.93 6.60 16.10
CA GLU A 84 -2.78 7.11 16.86
C GLU A 84 -1.56 7.47 15.99
N PHE A 85 -1.61 7.27 14.66
CA PHE A 85 -0.50 7.62 13.77
C PHE A 85 -0.23 9.13 13.69
N GLY A 86 -1.19 9.95 14.11
CA GLY A 86 -1.19 11.40 13.95
C GLY A 86 -1.96 11.82 12.69
N GLU A 87 -2.44 13.06 12.68
CA GLU A 87 -3.27 13.58 11.57
C GLU A 87 -2.56 13.50 10.22
N THR A 88 -1.25 13.75 10.20
CA THR A 88 -0.40 13.66 9.01
C THR A 88 0.92 13.01 9.39
N PHE A 89 1.38 12.06 8.56
CA PHE A 89 2.65 11.37 8.75
C PHE A 89 3.20 10.91 7.39
N GLU A 90 4.48 10.63 7.31
CA GLU A 90 5.14 10.20 6.08
C GLU A 90 5.10 8.69 5.91
N THR A 91 4.89 8.25 4.67
CA THR A 91 4.91 6.84 4.25
C THR A 91 5.74 6.67 2.98
N GLY A 92 6.21 5.45 2.74
CA GLY A 92 6.77 5.08 1.47
C GLY A 92 5.68 4.89 0.40
N HIS A 93 6.00 5.22 -0.84
CA HIS A 93 5.13 5.04 -1.99
C HIS A 93 5.92 4.44 -3.15
N TRP A 94 5.34 3.46 -3.83
CA TRP A 94 5.90 2.85 -5.04
C TRP A 94 4.76 2.27 -5.86
N HIS A 95 3.88 3.15 -6.38
CA HIS A 95 2.66 2.72 -7.04
C HIS A 95 2.14 3.72 -8.07
N GLY A 96 1.35 3.21 -9.02
CA GLY A 96 0.54 3.98 -9.97
C GLY A 96 -0.92 3.53 -9.97
N ASP A 97 -1.23 2.53 -9.14
CA ASP A 97 -2.58 1.97 -8.96
C ASP A 97 -3.04 2.11 -7.51
N MET A 98 -4.32 1.91 -7.28
CA MET A 98 -4.95 2.00 -5.96
C MET A 98 -6.07 0.96 -5.81
N PRO A 99 -6.40 0.50 -4.58
CA PRO A 99 -7.51 -0.42 -4.34
C PRO A 99 -8.85 0.18 -4.75
N GLY A 100 -9.75 -0.66 -5.25
CA GLY A 100 -11.16 -0.31 -5.43
C GLY A 100 -11.90 -0.19 -4.10
N LEU A 101 -13.10 0.40 -4.13
CA LEU A 101 -13.96 0.57 -2.97
C LEU A 101 -15.25 -0.22 -3.12
N THR A 102 -15.66 -0.90 -2.07
CA THR A 102 -17.04 -1.38 -1.89
C THR A 102 -17.89 -0.29 -1.22
N GLU A 103 -19.20 -0.46 -1.21
CA GLU A 103 -20.12 0.48 -0.54
C GLU A 103 -19.80 0.70 0.94
N ASP A 104 -19.36 -0.36 1.63
CA ASP A 104 -19.04 -0.35 3.07
C ASP A 104 -17.56 -0.05 3.37
N ALA A 105 -16.71 0.12 2.35
CA ALA A 105 -15.30 0.40 2.55
C ALA A 105 -15.08 1.83 3.08
N VAL A 106 -14.18 1.96 4.04
CA VAL A 106 -13.87 3.23 4.68
C VAL A 106 -12.44 3.65 4.31
N VAL A 107 -12.29 4.78 3.63
CA VAL A 107 -10.97 5.38 3.39
C VAL A 107 -10.49 5.99 4.70
N LEU A 108 -9.32 5.56 5.16
CA LEU A 108 -8.71 6.01 6.41
C LEU A 108 -7.62 7.05 6.19
N ALA A 109 -6.93 7.02 5.04
CA ALA A 109 -5.88 7.99 4.72
C ALA A 109 -5.80 8.27 3.22
N THR A 110 -5.39 9.49 2.90
CA THR A 110 -5.18 9.98 1.53
C THR A 110 -3.81 10.65 1.42
N SER A 111 -3.25 10.69 0.21
CA SER A 111 -2.14 11.58 -0.14
C SER A 111 -2.59 12.61 -1.18
N GLN A 112 -1.69 13.50 -1.55
CA GLN A 112 -1.97 14.50 -2.58
C GLN A 112 -2.08 13.86 -3.97
N GLY A 113 -1.37 12.76 -4.22
CA GLY A 113 -1.37 12.04 -5.50
C GLY A 113 -2.37 10.88 -5.56
N CYS A 114 -2.83 10.37 -4.41
CA CYS A 114 -3.73 9.22 -4.35
C CYS A 114 -4.79 9.35 -3.25
N PRO A 115 -6.09 9.24 -3.59
CA PRO A 115 -7.18 9.39 -2.62
C PRO A 115 -7.40 8.15 -1.74
N ARG A 116 -6.63 7.06 -1.90
CA ARG A 116 -6.88 5.76 -1.25
C ARG A 116 -5.59 5.13 -0.73
N GLN A 117 -4.93 5.78 0.24
CA GLN A 117 -3.68 5.28 0.79
C GLN A 117 -3.86 4.22 1.88
N MET A 118 -4.93 4.35 2.66
CA MET A 118 -5.31 3.33 3.64
C MET A 118 -6.82 3.17 3.62
N ILE A 119 -7.28 1.92 3.60
CA ILE A 119 -8.69 1.55 3.53
C ILE A 119 -8.96 0.45 4.55
N ARG A 120 -10.13 0.53 5.21
CA ARG A 120 -10.67 -0.55 6.01
C ARG A 120 -11.90 -1.12 5.31
N PHE A 121 -11.86 -2.39 4.93
CA PHE A 121 -12.99 -3.11 4.36
C PHE A 121 -13.88 -3.75 5.42
N SER A 122 -13.32 -4.09 6.58
CA SER A 122 -14.02 -4.61 7.75
C SER A 122 -13.19 -4.34 9.00
N PRO A 123 -13.71 -4.58 10.22
CA PRO A 123 -12.92 -4.41 11.44
C PRO A 123 -11.63 -5.24 11.51
N LYS A 124 -11.46 -6.25 10.64
CA LYS A 124 -10.29 -7.13 10.58
C LYS A 124 -9.51 -7.06 9.27
N HIS A 125 -9.96 -6.27 8.28
CA HIS A 125 -9.35 -6.27 6.95
C HIS A 125 -8.92 -4.86 6.54
N TYR A 126 -7.61 -4.66 6.46
CA TYR A 126 -6.96 -3.39 6.15
C TYR A 126 -6.18 -3.49 4.84
N ALA A 127 -6.26 -2.48 4.02
CA ALA A 127 -5.53 -2.33 2.77
C ALA A 127 -4.70 -1.05 2.82
N PHE A 128 -3.39 -1.18 2.70
CA PHE A 128 -2.43 -0.08 2.64
C PHE A 128 -1.83 -0.01 1.24
N GLN A 129 -2.19 0.99 0.46
CA GLN A 129 -1.49 1.26 -0.81
C GLN A 129 -0.11 1.81 -0.54
N ALA A 130 0.02 2.67 0.47
CA ALA A 130 1.30 3.15 0.96
C ALA A 130 2.05 2.07 1.75
N HIS A 131 3.35 2.25 1.86
CA HIS A 131 4.29 1.35 2.52
C HIS A 131 4.75 1.93 3.86
N LEU A 132 4.62 1.16 4.92
CA LEU A 132 5.18 1.46 6.24
C LEU A 132 6.40 0.58 6.57
N GLU A 133 6.66 -0.43 5.73
CA GLU A 133 7.69 -1.43 5.91
C GLU A 133 9.01 -1.11 5.21
N PHE A 134 9.07 -0.03 4.43
CA PHE A 134 10.31 0.34 3.75
C PHE A 134 11.45 0.54 4.73
N ASP A 135 12.63 0.07 4.29
CA ASP A 135 13.91 0.29 4.95
C ASP A 135 14.99 0.58 3.89
N PRO A 136 16.20 0.96 4.26
CA PRO A 136 17.24 1.29 3.29
C PRO A 136 17.57 0.16 2.32
N GLU A 137 17.52 -1.11 2.76
CA GLU A 137 17.84 -2.27 1.91
C GLU A 137 16.72 -2.51 0.87
N ALA A 138 15.46 -2.49 1.30
CA ALA A 138 14.31 -2.63 0.42
C ALA A 138 14.28 -1.52 -0.64
N VAL A 139 14.54 -0.28 -0.25
CA VAL A 139 14.57 0.87 -1.14
C VAL A 139 15.69 0.77 -2.18
N ASP A 140 16.89 0.35 -1.79
CA ASP A 140 17.99 0.12 -2.73
C ASP A 140 17.63 -0.95 -3.78
N LEU A 141 16.95 -2.03 -3.37
CA LEU A 141 16.49 -3.07 -4.28
C LEU A 141 15.40 -2.55 -5.25
N LEU A 142 14.47 -1.74 -4.77
CA LEU A 142 13.42 -1.13 -5.61
C LEU A 142 14.02 -0.17 -6.65
N ILE A 143 14.95 0.71 -6.24
CA ILE A 143 15.66 1.62 -7.14
C ILE A 143 16.45 0.82 -8.19
N ALA A 144 17.13 -0.25 -7.78
CA ALA A 144 17.88 -1.09 -8.70
C ALA A 144 16.97 -1.83 -9.69
N ALA A 145 15.78 -2.25 -9.27
CA ALA A 145 14.81 -2.96 -10.11
C ALA A 145 14.17 -2.05 -11.16
N ASP A 146 13.78 -0.83 -10.80
CA ASP A 146 13.18 0.15 -11.72
C ASP A 146 14.24 0.84 -12.61
N GLY A 147 15.49 0.89 -12.17
CA GLY A 147 16.58 1.57 -12.85
C GLY A 147 16.77 3.01 -12.37
N GLU A 148 17.93 3.31 -11.82
CA GLU A 148 18.23 4.61 -11.22
C GLU A 148 18.10 5.76 -12.20
N ASP A 149 18.61 5.60 -13.45
CA ASP A 149 18.52 6.61 -14.52
C ASP A 149 17.06 6.88 -14.93
N ILE A 150 16.21 5.84 -14.92
CA ILE A 150 14.80 5.95 -15.26
C ILE A 150 14.06 6.75 -14.17
N LEU A 151 14.32 6.46 -12.90
CA LEU A 151 13.74 7.20 -11.78
C LEU A 151 14.21 8.65 -11.75
N GLU A 152 15.47 8.92 -12.05
CA GLU A 152 16.00 10.28 -12.15
C GLU A 152 15.29 11.07 -13.26
N GLU A 153 15.05 10.47 -14.43
CA GLU A 153 14.27 11.09 -15.51
C GLU A 153 12.80 11.31 -15.10
N GLN A 154 12.16 10.31 -14.48
CA GLN A 154 10.77 10.44 -14.02
C GLN A 154 10.63 11.54 -12.97
N SER A 155 11.59 11.69 -12.06
CA SER A 155 11.57 12.74 -11.03
C SER A 155 11.56 14.16 -11.58
N GLN A 156 12.00 14.37 -12.82
CA GLN A 156 11.97 15.66 -13.50
C GLN A 156 10.62 15.97 -14.17
N ASN A 157 9.82 14.94 -14.45
CA ASN A 157 8.61 15.03 -15.26
C ASN A 157 7.32 14.73 -14.47
N LEU A 158 7.40 13.98 -13.38
CA LEU A 158 6.26 13.57 -12.55
C LEU A 158 6.32 14.26 -11.18
N THR A 159 5.20 14.80 -10.75
CA THR A 159 5.09 15.62 -9.52
C THR A 159 5.43 14.82 -8.26
N PHE A 160 5.03 13.56 -8.22
CA PHE A 160 5.16 12.70 -7.04
C PHE A 160 6.17 11.56 -7.24
N VAL A 161 7.24 11.80 -7.99
CA VAL A 161 8.40 10.90 -8.08
C VAL A 161 9.63 11.62 -7.56
N GLN A 162 10.19 11.12 -6.47
CA GLN A 162 11.41 11.66 -5.88
C GLN A 162 12.65 11.10 -6.57
N LYS A 163 13.73 11.85 -6.47
CA LYS A 163 15.05 11.38 -6.91
C LYS A 163 15.54 10.23 -6.04
N PRO A 164 16.25 9.23 -6.61
CA PRO A 164 16.81 8.11 -5.86
C PRO A 164 17.64 8.54 -4.63
N GLU A 165 18.43 9.59 -4.75
CA GLU A 165 19.23 10.13 -3.65
C GLU A 165 18.36 10.58 -2.45
N ALA A 166 17.24 11.26 -2.72
CA ALA A 166 16.33 11.74 -1.66
C ALA A 166 15.64 10.57 -0.97
N ILE A 167 15.24 9.54 -1.72
CA ILE A 167 14.61 8.33 -1.17
C ILE A 167 15.60 7.59 -0.26
N ARG A 168 16.86 7.41 -0.69
CA ARG A 168 17.91 6.77 0.12
C ARG A 168 18.26 7.53 1.39
N ALA A 169 18.15 8.86 1.38
CA ALA A 169 18.52 9.69 2.53
C ALA A 169 17.47 9.73 3.64
N TYR A 170 16.28 9.16 3.40
CA TYR A 170 15.19 9.21 4.37
C TYR A 170 15.40 8.28 5.57
N ASP A 171 14.91 8.68 6.74
CA ASP A 171 14.91 7.89 7.97
C ASP A 171 13.60 7.13 8.15
N TYR A 172 13.58 5.86 7.81
CA TYR A 172 12.40 4.99 7.80
C TYR A 172 11.89 4.57 9.19
N ARG A 173 12.61 4.87 10.27
CA ARG A 173 12.31 4.34 11.62
C ARG A 173 10.94 4.76 12.15
N GLU A 174 10.48 5.98 11.84
CA GLU A 174 9.18 6.45 12.32
C GLU A 174 8.02 5.71 11.65
N MET A 175 8.06 5.53 10.31
CA MET A 175 7.01 4.76 9.63
C MET A 175 7.02 3.29 10.04
N ASN A 176 8.20 2.68 10.26
CA ASN A 176 8.29 1.31 10.77
C ASN A 176 7.71 1.20 12.19
N ALA A 177 7.92 2.19 13.07
CA ALA A 177 7.31 2.20 14.39
C ALA A 177 5.77 2.23 14.33
N LYS A 178 5.19 2.96 13.36
CA LYS A 178 3.75 2.95 13.12
C LYS A 178 3.25 1.58 12.64
N LEU A 179 4.00 0.91 11.75
CA LEU A 179 3.68 -0.45 11.33
C LEU A 179 3.66 -1.41 12.52
N TYR A 180 4.67 -1.37 13.38
CA TYR A 180 4.71 -2.24 14.55
C TYR A 180 3.56 -1.95 15.51
N SER A 181 3.26 -0.67 15.78
CA SER A 181 2.11 -0.28 16.60
C SER A 181 0.79 -0.81 16.03
N PHE A 182 0.61 -0.70 14.71
CA PHE A 182 -0.55 -1.25 14.02
C PHE A 182 -0.65 -2.77 14.19
N LEU A 183 0.42 -3.51 13.91
CA LEU A 183 0.42 -4.98 14.00
C LEU A 183 0.18 -5.47 15.43
N ASP A 184 0.78 -4.82 16.43
CA ASP A 184 0.56 -5.13 17.84
C ASP A 184 -0.90 -4.89 18.25
N SER A 185 -1.53 -3.84 17.73
CA SER A 185 -2.93 -3.51 18.03
C SER A 185 -3.93 -4.54 17.48
N LEU A 186 -3.57 -5.31 16.44
CA LEU A 186 -4.43 -6.38 15.91
C LEU A 186 -4.45 -7.63 16.80
N THR A 187 -3.53 -7.76 17.74
CA THR A 187 -3.37 -8.98 18.58
C THR A 187 -3.79 -8.79 20.04
N ASN A 188 -4.19 -7.55 20.42
CA ASN A 188 -4.56 -7.18 21.79
C ASN A 188 -6.10 -7.16 22.01
#